data_a713fa5a417fea4fa912672bd64a56d6
#
_entry.id   a713fa5a417fea4fa912672bd64a56d6
#
_cell.length_a   1.000
_cell.length_b   1.000
_cell.length_c   1.000
_cell.angle_alpha   90.00
_cell.angle_beta   90.00
_cell.angle_gamma   90.00
#
_symmetry.space_group_name_H-M   'P 1'
#
loop_
_entity.id
_entity.type
_entity.pdbx_description
1 polymer ?
#
loop_
_entity_poly.entity_id
_entity_poly.type
_entity_poly.pdbx_seq_one_letter_code
_entity_poly.pdbx_strand_id
1 'polypeptide(L)'
;MVRIIPLKKNEAPEEVRTQIQAADDVFGIQSVSAGIQAYCPPILNASRALSAAPNESNQLSAELRSLVCMRAAQIVLCPFWIDSNAAGSSKSGSSDEKIAAVSAWRTSSIFSREEKAAFELVEAMTQTPADISEEVFSNLKLLFNNEQIVELVATIA
;
A
#
# COMPACT_ATOMS: atom_id res chain seq x y z
N MET A 1 4.12 19.72 -9.82
CA MET A 1 4.39 20.97 -9.06
C MET A 1 3.80 20.82 -7.67
N VAL A 2 4.62 20.91 -6.63
CA VAL A 2 4.14 20.85 -5.22
C VAL A 2 3.45 22.18 -4.89
N ARG A 3 2.19 22.15 -4.44
CA ARG A 3 1.41 23.36 -4.10
C ARG A 3 1.61 23.86 -2.69
N ILE A 4 1.95 22.96 -1.76
CA ILE A 4 2.29 23.25 -0.37
C ILE A 4 3.74 22.83 -0.16
N ILE A 5 4.60 23.74 0.26
CA ILE A 5 6.02 23.44 0.52
C ILE A 5 6.09 22.49 1.72
N PRO A 6 6.71 21.30 1.60
CA PRO A 6 6.82 20.39 2.73
C PRO A 6 7.76 20.96 3.78
N LEU A 7 7.38 20.88 5.05
CA LEU A 7 8.25 21.23 6.16
C LEU A 7 9.43 20.26 6.22
N LYS A 8 10.61 20.81 6.47
CA LYS A 8 11.77 20.00 6.87
C LYS A 8 11.64 19.62 8.34
N LYS A 9 12.35 18.57 8.76
CA LYS A 9 12.34 18.09 10.14
C LYS A 9 12.57 19.21 11.17
N ASN A 10 13.53 20.12 10.93
CA ASN A 10 13.87 21.23 11.83
C ASN A 10 12.84 22.37 11.84
N GLU A 11 11.98 22.44 10.83
CA GLU A 11 10.91 23.46 10.69
C GLU A 11 9.58 22.97 11.27
N ALA A 12 9.45 21.64 11.45
CA ALA A 12 8.24 21.02 11.92
C ALA A 12 8.07 21.12 13.46
N PRO A 13 6.82 21.06 13.96
CA PRO A 13 6.55 20.91 15.39
C PRO A 13 7.35 19.75 16.00
N GLU A 14 7.86 19.93 17.21
CA GLU A 14 8.75 18.96 17.88
C GLU A 14 8.13 17.56 17.98
N GLU A 15 6.85 17.51 18.28
CA GLU A 15 6.07 16.28 18.45
C GLU A 15 6.00 15.37 17.21
N VAL A 16 6.29 15.88 16.01
CA VAL A 16 6.25 15.10 14.74
C VAL A 16 7.61 14.95 14.06
N ARG A 17 8.67 15.45 14.64
CA ARG A 17 10.01 15.39 14.03
C ARG A 17 10.53 13.96 13.86
N THR A 18 10.22 13.09 14.80
CA THR A 18 10.58 11.66 14.73
C THR A 18 9.85 10.94 13.60
N GLN A 19 8.59 11.26 13.35
CA GLN A 19 7.80 10.69 12.27
C GLN A 19 8.29 11.17 10.90
N ILE A 20 8.68 12.43 10.77
CA ILE A 20 9.29 12.95 9.54
C ILE A 20 10.61 12.23 9.29
N GLN A 21 11.48 12.11 10.30
CA GLN A 21 12.76 11.42 10.17
C GLN A 21 12.57 9.97 9.74
N ALA A 22 11.66 9.24 10.40
CA ALA A 22 11.36 7.87 10.03
C ALA A 22 10.85 7.73 8.58
N ALA A 23 10.07 8.72 8.10
CA ALA A 23 9.62 8.76 6.72
C ALA A 23 10.76 9.05 5.73
N ASP A 24 11.66 9.95 6.08
CA ASP A 24 12.83 10.28 5.27
C ASP A 24 13.80 9.09 5.18
N ASP A 25 13.98 8.36 6.28
CA ASP A 25 14.86 7.18 6.35
C ASP A 25 14.39 6.03 5.47
N VAL A 26 13.07 5.85 5.31
CA VAL A 26 12.50 4.80 4.43
C VAL A 26 12.96 4.95 2.99
N PHE A 27 13.05 6.18 2.50
CA PHE A 27 13.36 6.46 1.09
C PHE A 27 14.77 7.04 0.89
N GLY A 28 15.48 7.37 1.96
CA GLY A 28 16.78 8.06 1.91
C GLY A 28 16.73 9.50 1.40
N ILE A 29 15.53 10.06 1.27
CA ILE A 29 15.26 11.44 0.82
C ILE A 29 14.13 12.05 1.64
N GLN A 30 14.00 13.39 1.59
CA GLN A 30 12.89 14.08 2.24
C GLN A 30 11.53 13.57 1.76
N SER A 31 10.72 13.10 2.69
CA SER A 31 9.34 12.68 2.42
C SER A 31 8.43 13.90 2.25
N VAL A 32 8.01 14.16 1.01
CA VAL A 32 7.10 15.27 0.69
C VAL A 32 5.77 15.13 1.43
N SER A 33 5.21 13.92 1.48
CA SER A 33 3.92 13.66 2.14
C SER A 33 3.98 13.90 3.65
N ALA A 34 5.02 13.40 4.33
CA ALA A 34 5.21 13.63 5.75
C ALA A 34 5.43 15.11 6.07
N GLY A 35 6.24 15.81 5.27
CA GLY A 35 6.48 17.24 5.44
C GLY A 35 5.23 18.11 5.24
N ILE A 36 4.31 17.70 4.34
CA ILE A 36 3.03 18.40 4.17
C ILE A 36 2.08 18.07 5.32
N GLN A 37 1.95 16.79 5.72
CA GLN A 37 1.10 16.38 6.83
C GLN A 37 1.54 16.97 8.18
N ALA A 38 2.82 17.33 8.32
CA ALA A 38 3.38 17.93 9.52
C ALA A 38 2.80 19.30 9.87
N TYR A 39 2.16 20.00 8.93
CA TYR A 39 1.35 21.21 9.25
C TYR A 39 0.16 20.89 10.15
N CYS A 40 -0.28 19.64 10.20
CA CYS A 40 -1.37 19.16 11.05
C CYS A 40 -0.93 17.88 11.76
N PRO A 41 -0.23 17.97 12.91
CA PRO A 41 0.33 16.82 13.62
C PRO A 41 -0.65 15.68 13.87
N PRO A 42 -1.92 15.91 14.26
CA PRO A 42 -2.89 14.80 14.40
C PRO A 42 -3.11 14.01 13.12
N ILE A 43 -3.09 14.66 11.95
CA ILE A 43 -3.24 13.98 10.65
C ILE A 43 -2.01 13.14 10.34
N LEU A 44 -0.80 13.67 10.57
CA LEU A 44 0.43 12.89 10.37
C LEU A 44 0.45 11.66 11.28
N ASN A 45 0.12 11.82 12.56
CA ASN A 45 0.11 10.72 13.51
C ASN A 45 -0.90 9.63 13.11
N ALA A 46 -2.14 10.01 12.77
CA ALA A 46 -3.17 9.07 12.34
C ALA A 46 -2.78 8.35 11.02
N SER A 47 -2.25 9.08 10.04
CA SER A 47 -1.76 8.52 8.78
C SER A 47 -0.64 7.50 9.01
N ARG A 48 0.32 7.81 9.90
CA ARG A 48 1.42 6.89 10.23
C ARG A 48 0.94 5.65 10.96
N ALA A 49 0.04 5.81 11.93
CA ALA A 49 -0.56 4.68 12.64
C ALA A 49 -1.30 3.74 11.67
N LEU A 50 -2.12 4.29 10.76
CA LEU A 50 -2.83 3.49 9.78
C LEU A 50 -1.86 2.78 8.80
N SER A 51 -0.83 3.47 8.34
CA SER A 51 0.17 2.87 7.44
C SER A 51 1.02 1.76 8.10
N ALA A 52 1.20 1.81 9.43
CA ALA A 52 1.94 0.78 10.17
C ALA A 52 1.06 -0.45 10.50
N ALA A 53 -0.23 -0.24 10.67
CA ALA A 53 -1.16 -1.25 11.16
C ALA A 53 -1.13 -2.60 10.40
N PRO A 54 -1.04 -2.66 9.05
CA PRO A 54 -0.92 -3.94 8.35
C PRO A 54 0.34 -4.72 8.70
N ASN A 55 1.47 -4.03 8.94
CA ASN A 55 2.71 -4.70 9.36
C ASN A 55 2.64 -5.18 10.82
N GLU A 56 1.94 -4.47 11.69
CA GLU A 56 1.71 -4.85 13.07
C GLU A 56 0.71 -6.02 13.18
N SER A 57 -0.35 -5.99 12.37
CA SER A 57 -1.33 -7.08 12.25
C SER A 57 -0.71 -8.37 11.76
N ASN A 58 0.11 -8.28 10.69
CA ASN A 58 0.92 -9.37 10.13
C ASN A 58 0.13 -10.67 9.84
N GLN A 59 -1.12 -10.55 9.39
CA GLN A 59 -1.95 -11.69 8.98
C GLN A 59 -1.69 -12.10 7.53
N LEU A 60 -1.16 -11.18 6.71
CA LEU A 60 -0.77 -11.39 5.32
C LEU A 60 0.75 -11.41 5.20
N SER A 61 1.26 -12.10 4.18
CA SER A 61 2.68 -12.03 3.86
C SER A 61 3.07 -10.62 3.38
N ALA A 62 4.30 -10.20 3.69
CA ALA A 62 4.83 -8.93 3.20
C ALA A 62 4.84 -8.87 1.66
N GLU A 63 5.05 -10.01 1.01
CA GLU A 63 4.97 -10.15 -0.45
C GLU A 63 3.58 -9.78 -0.95
N LEU A 64 2.52 -10.40 -0.41
CA LEU A 64 1.15 -10.14 -0.84
C LEU A 64 0.76 -8.67 -0.61
N ARG A 65 1.11 -8.09 0.55
CA ARG A 65 0.87 -6.67 0.83
C ARG A 65 1.51 -5.76 -0.23
N SER A 66 2.77 -5.98 -0.56
CA SER A 66 3.47 -5.18 -1.57
C SER A 66 2.87 -5.33 -2.96
N LEU A 67 2.49 -6.55 -3.35
CA LEU A 67 1.88 -6.81 -4.66
C LEU A 67 0.50 -6.15 -4.81
N VAL A 68 -0.36 -6.19 -3.78
CA VAL A 68 -1.67 -5.52 -3.83
C VAL A 68 -1.54 -4.01 -3.85
N CYS A 69 -0.62 -3.42 -3.05
CA CYS A 69 -0.33 -1.98 -3.10
C CYS A 69 0.20 -1.56 -4.49
N MET A 70 1.06 -2.38 -5.10
CA MET A 70 1.55 -2.11 -6.46
C MET A 70 0.41 -2.15 -7.47
N ARG A 71 -0.50 -3.14 -7.38
CA ARG A 71 -1.67 -3.20 -8.27
C ARG A 71 -2.58 -1.98 -8.11
N ALA A 72 -2.88 -1.57 -6.90
CA ALA A 72 -3.63 -0.34 -6.62
C ALA A 72 -2.94 0.89 -7.25
N ALA A 73 -1.63 1.03 -7.05
CA ALA A 73 -0.84 2.11 -7.63
C ALA A 73 -0.86 2.14 -9.17
N GLN A 74 -0.86 0.96 -9.82
CA GLN A 74 -1.00 0.84 -11.28
C GLN A 74 -2.35 1.35 -11.77
N ILE A 75 -3.44 1.05 -11.05
CA ILE A 75 -4.80 1.47 -11.43
C ILE A 75 -4.94 2.99 -11.31
N VAL A 76 -4.44 3.58 -10.23
CA VAL A 76 -4.49 5.04 -10.01
C VAL A 76 -3.36 5.80 -10.72
N LEU A 77 -2.54 5.12 -11.50
CA LEU A 77 -1.43 5.68 -12.29
C LEU A 77 -0.46 6.52 -11.45
N CYS A 78 -0.04 5.99 -10.30
CA CYS A 78 0.90 6.63 -9.40
C CYS A 78 2.32 6.04 -9.56
N PRO A 79 3.22 6.66 -10.36
CA PRO A 79 4.56 6.10 -10.64
C PRO A 79 5.39 5.88 -9.38
N PHE A 80 5.34 6.84 -8.44
CA PHE A 80 6.08 6.74 -7.17
C PHE A 80 5.74 5.47 -6.40
N TRP A 81 4.44 5.16 -6.25
CA TRP A 81 4.02 3.97 -5.53
C TRP A 81 4.22 2.67 -6.33
N ILE A 82 4.20 2.72 -7.67
CA ILE A 82 4.55 1.57 -8.51
C ILE A 82 6.00 1.18 -8.24
N ASP A 83 6.94 2.11 -8.35
CA ASP A 83 8.37 1.85 -8.17
C ASP A 83 8.69 1.45 -6.71
N SER A 84 8.08 2.14 -5.74
CA SER A 84 8.28 1.86 -4.32
C SER A 84 7.79 0.45 -3.93
N ASN A 85 6.61 0.04 -4.42
CA ASN A 85 6.09 -1.30 -4.13
C ASN A 85 6.77 -2.40 -4.94
N ALA A 86 7.27 -2.12 -6.14
CA ALA A 86 8.11 -3.06 -6.88
C ALA A 86 9.40 -3.38 -6.09
N ALA A 87 10.09 -2.34 -5.58
CA ALA A 87 11.25 -2.52 -4.71
C ALA A 87 10.91 -3.23 -3.40
N GLY A 88 9.75 -2.96 -2.81
CA GLY A 88 9.23 -3.64 -1.63
C GLY A 88 8.96 -5.11 -1.88
N SER A 89 8.33 -5.45 -3.00
CA SER A 89 8.03 -6.82 -3.42
C SER A 89 9.31 -7.63 -3.63
N SER A 90 10.31 -7.06 -4.30
CA SER A 90 11.61 -7.70 -4.47
C SER A 90 12.28 -8.01 -3.13
N LYS A 91 12.27 -7.06 -2.18
CA LYS A 91 12.79 -7.26 -0.81
C LYS A 91 12.01 -8.32 -0.03
N SER A 92 10.74 -8.49 -0.33
CA SER A 92 9.85 -9.48 0.32
C SER A 92 9.88 -10.86 -0.33
N GLY A 93 10.72 -11.05 -1.36
CA GLY A 93 10.97 -12.35 -1.99
C GLY A 93 10.25 -12.60 -3.32
N SER A 94 9.50 -11.62 -3.86
CA SER A 94 8.92 -11.73 -5.20
C SER A 94 10.01 -11.73 -6.26
N SER A 95 9.89 -12.60 -7.26
CA SER A 95 10.77 -12.57 -8.43
C SER A 95 10.45 -11.36 -9.33
N ASP A 96 11.44 -10.91 -10.09
CA ASP A 96 11.27 -9.82 -11.08
C ASP A 96 10.18 -10.17 -12.11
N GLU A 97 10.10 -11.45 -12.50
CA GLU A 97 9.06 -11.97 -13.39
C GLU A 97 7.66 -11.79 -12.77
N LYS A 98 7.50 -12.12 -11.49
CA LYS A 98 6.24 -11.98 -10.77
C LYS A 98 5.84 -10.51 -10.63
N ILE A 99 6.78 -9.64 -10.31
CA ILE A 99 6.57 -8.18 -10.21
C ILE A 99 6.11 -7.62 -11.57
N ALA A 100 6.79 -7.97 -12.66
CA ALA A 100 6.44 -7.53 -14.00
C ALA A 100 5.04 -8.03 -14.45
N ALA A 101 4.63 -9.22 -14.00
CA ALA A 101 3.37 -9.83 -14.37
C ALA A 101 2.14 -9.23 -13.65
N VAL A 102 2.29 -8.40 -12.61
CA VAL A 102 1.16 -7.85 -11.83
C VAL A 102 0.14 -7.12 -12.71
N SER A 103 0.57 -6.39 -13.72
CA SER A 103 -0.36 -5.69 -14.64
C SER A 103 -1.21 -6.64 -15.49
N ALA A 104 -0.72 -7.85 -15.74
CA ALA A 104 -1.35 -8.90 -16.53
C ALA A 104 -1.78 -10.11 -15.68
N TRP A 105 -2.02 -9.92 -14.40
CA TRP A 105 -2.24 -10.98 -13.42
C TRP A 105 -3.34 -11.98 -13.79
N ARG A 106 -4.39 -11.53 -14.49
CA ARG A 106 -5.53 -12.37 -14.87
C ARG A 106 -5.14 -13.53 -15.80
N THR A 107 -4.21 -13.27 -16.72
CA THR A 107 -3.74 -14.24 -17.71
C THR A 107 -2.46 -14.96 -17.30
N SER A 108 -1.78 -14.45 -16.28
CA SER A 108 -0.55 -15.05 -15.77
C SER A 108 -0.82 -16.28 -14.92
N SER A 109 -0.01 -17.32 -15.10
CA SER A 109 -0.03 -18.55 -14.29
C SER A 109 0.86 -18.49 -13.05
N ILE A 110 1.64 -17.40 -12.88
CA ILE A 110 2.61 -17.28 -11.80
C ILE A 110 1.96 -16.98 -10.43
N PHE A 111 0.74 -16.44 -10.42
CA PHE A 111 0.02 -16.06 -9.22
C PHE A 111 -0.84 -17.19 -8.66
N SER A 112 -0.82 -17.33 -7.34
CA SER A 112 -1.68 -18.26 -6.61
C SER A 112 -3.16 -17.83 -6.71
N ARG A 113 -4.06 -18.71 -6.24
CA ARG A 113 -5.50 -18.39 -6.16
C ARG A 113 -5.77 -17.24 -5.20
N GLU A 114 -5.05 -17.22 -4.07
CA GLU A 114 -5.16 -16.19 -3.04
C GLU A 114 -4.70 -14.84 -3.60
N GLU A 115 -3.58 -14.79 -4.31
CA GLU A 115 -3.07 -13.56 -4.91
C GLU A 115 -4.04 -13.02 -5.98
N LYS A 116 -4.59 -13.90 -6.80
CA LYS A 116 -5.58 -13.50 -7.82
C LYS A 116 -6.87 -12.96 -7.20
N ALA A 117 -7.37 -13.57 -6.13
CA ALA A 117 -8.53 -13.07 -5.40
C ALA A 117 -8.24 -11.71 -4.73
N ALA A 118 -7.04 -11.52 -4.20
CA ALA A 118 -6.62 -10.24 -3.65
C ALA A 118 -6.54 -9.14 -4.74
N PHE A 119 -6.00 -9.43 -5.92
CA PHE A 119 -5.97 -8.47 -7.04
C PHE A 119 -7.38 -8.13 -7.55
N GLU A 120 -8.30 -9.10 -7.55
CA GLU A 120 -9.69 -8.85 -7.91
C GLU A 120 -10.35 -7.86 -6.94
N LEU A 121 -10.12 -8.03 -5.64
CA LEU A 121 -10.55 -7.07 -4.63
C LEU A 121 -9.93 -5.68 -4.83
N VAL A 122 -8.62 -5.61 -5.12
CA VAL A 122 -7.94 -4.33 -5.44
C VAL A 122 -8.68 -3.61 -6.56
N GLU A 123 -8.97 -4.30 -7.66
CA GLU A 123 -9.66 -3.71 -8.81
C GLU A 123 -11.07 -3.25 -8.44
N ALA A 124 -11.82 -4.06 -7.69
CA ALA A 124 -13.18 -3.74 -7.25
C ALA A 124 -13.22 -2.52 -6.29
N MET A 125 -12.22 -2.39 -5.42
CA MET A 125 -12.14 -1.28 -4.46
C MET A 125 -11.63 0.02 -5.08
N THR A 126 -10.75 -0.04 -6.09
CA THR A 126 -10.10 1.15 -6.65
C THR A 126 -10.84 1.78 -7.82
N GLN A 127 -11.84 1.12 -8.38
CA GLN A 127 -12.72 1.74 -9.39
C GLN A 127 -13.66 2.77 -8.76
N THR A 128 -14.24 3.64 -9.60
CA THR A 128 -15.19 4.68 -9.15
C THR A 128 -16.47 4.62 -9.98
N PRO A 129 -17.64 4.31 -9.38
CA PRO A 129 -17.82 3.92 -7.96
C PRO A 129 -17.19 2.56 -7.67
N ALA A 130 -16.79 2.33 -6.41
CA ALA A 130 -16.35 1.02 -5.98
C ALA A 130 -17.52 0.02 -6.07
N ASP A 131 -17.26 -1.17 -6.62
CA ASP A 131 -18.27 -2.22 -6.77
C ASP A 131 -17.65 -3.58 -6.42
N ILE A 132 -17.92 -4.04 -5.19
CA ILE A 132 -17.47 -5.33 -4.69
C ILE A 132 -18.67 -6.28 -4.76
N SER A 133 -18.72 -7.09 -5.82
CA SER A 133 -19.81 -8.06 -6.00
C SER A 133 -19.80 -9.14 -4.91
N GLU A 134 -20.96 -9.75 -4.69
CA GLU A 134 -21.09 -10.91 -3.79
C GLU A 134 -20.20 -12.09 -4.23
N GLU A 135 -19.93 -12.23 -5.52
CA GLU A 135 -19.04 -13.26 -6.07
C GLU A 135 -17.60 -13.03 -5.62
N VAL A 136 -17.08 -11.80 -5.79
CA VAL A 136 -15.73 -11.40 -5.34
C VAL A 136 -15.59 -11.65 -3.85
N PHE A 137 -16.56 -11.18 -3.06
CA PHE A 137 -16.49 -11.32 -1.60
C PHE A 137 -16.58 -12.77 -1.14
N SER A 138 -17.45 -13.57 -1.76
CA SER A 138 -17.58 -15.01 -1.47
C SER A 138 -16.30 -15.77 -1.78
N ASN A 139 -15.65 -15.46 -2.92
CA ASN A 139 -14.36 -16.06 -3.28
C ASN A 139 -13.26 -15.70 -2.27
N LEU A 140 -13.21 -14.45 -1.79
CA LEU A 140 -12.28 -14.04 -0.73
C LEU A 140 -12.49 -14.84 0.55
N LYS A 141 -13.73 -15.04 1.00
CA LYS A 141 -14.06 -15.81 2.20
C LYS A 141 -13.69 -17.29 2.14
N LEU A 142 -13.55 -17.84 0.95
CA LEU A 142 -13.05 -19.22 0.76
C LEU A 142 -11.54 -19.33 0.96
N LEU A 143 -10.80 -18.24 0.79
CA LEU A 143 -9.34 -18.23 0.72
C LEU A 143 -8.70 -17.50 1.92
N PHE A 144 -9.41 -16.58 2.57
CA PHE A 144 -8.92 -15.74 3.66
C PHE A 144 -9.88 -15.78 4.85
N ASN A 145 -9.34 -15.75 6.05
CA ASN A 145 -10.12 -15.54 7.27
C ASN A 145 -10.49 -14.05 7.44
N ASN A 146 -11.29 -13.73 8.44
CA ASN A 146 -11.78 -12.37 8.65
C ASN A 146 -10.64 -11.38 8.95
N GLU A 147 -9.65 -11.79 9.74
CA GLU A 147 -8.49 -10.96 10.10
C GLU A 147 -7.67 -10.61 8.86
N GLN A 148 -7.45 -11.59 7.99
CA GLN A 148 -6.75 -11.40 6.72
C GLN A 148 -7.53 -10.49 5.76
N ILE A 149 -8.85 -10.62 5.68
CA ILE A 149 -9.70 -9.74 4.84
C ILE A 149 -9.65 -8.30 5.35
N VAL A 150 -9.73 -8.08 6.66
CA VAL A 150 -9.64 -6.73 7.24
C VAL A 150 -8.27 -6.11 6.97
N GLU A 151 -7.17 -6.86 7.15
CA GLU A 151 -5.83 -6.37 6.83
C GLU A 151 -5.68 -6.08 5.33
N LEU A 152 -6.23 -6.95 4.46
CA LEU A 152 -6.19 -6.75 3.01
C LEU A 152 -6.90 -5.47 2.59
N VAL A 153 -8.12 -5.24 3.10
CA VAL A 153 -8.88 -3.99 2.85
C VAL A 153 -8.11 -2.77 3.34
N ALA A 154 -7.54 -2.81 4.55
CA ALA A 154 -6.74 -1.71 5.09
C ALA A 154 -5.44 -1.46 4.31
N THR A 155 -4.87 -2.51 3.70
CA THR A 155 -3.66 -2.42 2.87
C THR A 155 -3.95 -1.77 1.52
N ILE A 156 -5.14 -2.00 0.96
CA ILE A 156 -5.56 -1.47 -0.34
C ILE A 156 -5.99 0.01 -0.23
N ALA A 157 -6.65 0.39 0.88
CA ALA A 157 -7.19 1.73 1.10
C ALA A 157 -6.10 2.78 1.36
#